data_2e51c53eef5895ece6c947ecab843698
#
_entry.id   2e51c53eef5895ece6c947ecab843698
#
_cell.length_a   1.000
_cell.length_b   1.000
_cell.length_c   1.000
_cell.angle_alpha   90.00
_cell.angle_beta   90.00
_cell.angle_gamma   90.00
#
_symmetry.space_group_name_H-M   'P 1'
#
loop_
_entity.id
_entity.type
_entity.pdbx_description
1 polymer ?
#
loop_
_entity_poly.entity_id
_entity_poly.type
_entity_poly.pdbx_seq_one_letter_code
_entity_poly.pdbx_strand_id
1 'polypeptide(L)'
;MFDGHFVRISLLIRKSKQGATNIYKQIGWRDRTGLSALVTEKTEKSSGPLWIGPLCDSDIASRLTEEKAEQICGLNLKEMPTDWDQQRLNLVLREIRRSVRHIADAAPLLSQNHLLIPMDVFAKKSGRGGPPSIKKSIAILQSNGFEAARGPYPEPTLITNADESSVMHLLNQIQVNQN
;
A
#
# COMPACT_ATOMS: atom_id res chain seq x y z
N MET A 1 1.72 10.23 1.30
CA MET A 1 3.05 9.74 0.93
C MET A 1 3.87 9.60 2.20
N PHE A 2 4.53 8.48 2.39
CA PHE A 2 5.40 8.20 3.53
C PHE A 2 6.77 7.77 3.01
N ASP A 3 7.84 8.39 3.48
CA ASP A 3 9.21 8.14 3.04
C ASP A 3 10.13 7.55 4.14
N GLY A 4 9.54 7.18 5.27
CA GLY A 4 10.25 6.67 6.44
C GLY A 4 10.57 7.73 7.50
N HIS A 5 10.49 9.01 7.16
CA HIS A 5 10.80 10.13 8.06
C HIS A 5 9.60 11.03 8.33
N PHE A 6 8.76 11.27 7.31
CA PHE A 6 7.56 12.09 7.46
C PHE A 6 6.40 11.56 6.60
N VAL A 7 5.19 11.92 7.00
CA VAL A 7 3.96 11.66 6.24
C VAL A 7 3.53 12.96 5.57
N ARG A 8 3.35 12.93 4.23
CA ARG A 8 2.76 14.04 3.49
C ARG A 8 1.36 13.65 3.04
N ILE A 9 0.37 14.47 3.41
CA ILE A 9 -1.03 14.31 3.02
C ILE A 9 -1.44 15.54 2.23
N SER A 10 -2.00 15.33 1.04
CA SER A 10 -2.60 16.39 0.22
C SER A 10 -4.11 16.25 0.29
N LEU A 11 -4.81 17.33 0.66
CA LEU A 11 -6.26 17.35 0.84
C LEU A 11 -6.89 18.37 -0.09
N LEU A 12 -8.00 17.99 -0.73
CA LEU A 12 -8.87 18.92 -1.41
C LEU A 12 -10.05 19.27 -0.49
N ILE A 13 -10.09 20.52 0.01
CA ILE A 13 -11.11 20.97 0.93
C ILE A 13 -12.22 21.68 0.14
N ARG A 14 -13.45 21.21 0.30
CA ARG A 14 -14.65 21.83 -0.27
C ARG A 14 -15.70 22.07 0.81
N LYS A 15 -16.34 23.24 0.82
CA LYS A 15 -17.45 23.53 1.71
C LYS A 15 -18.70 22.78 1.21
N SER A 16 -19.12 21.74 1.91
CA SER A 16 -20.28 20.92 1.55
C SER A 16 -20.83 20.19 2.79
N LYS A 17 -22.10 20.42 3.12
CA LYS A 17 -22.77 19.70 4.20
C LYS A 17 -22.87 18.21 3.91
N GLN A 18 -23.28 17.85 2.70
CA GLN A 18 -23.38 16.45 2.26
C GLN A 18 -21.98 15.79 2.22
N GLY A 19 -20.96 16.54 1.79
CA GLY A 19 -19.56 16.07 1.81
C GLY A 19 -19.08 15.76 3.21
N ALA A 20 -19.39 16.59 4.21
CA ALA A 20 -19.05 16.35 5.59
C ALA A 20 -19.71 15.06 6.11
N THR A 21 -21.00 14.86 5.84
CA THR A 21 -21.72 13.64 6.22
C THR A 21 -21.08 12.39 5.57
N ASN A 22 -20.67 12.48 4.32
CA ASN A 22 -20.02 11.36 3.62
C ASN A 22 -18.64 11.07 4.20
N ILE A 23 -17.87 12.09 4.62
CA ILE A 23 -16.58 11.91 5.29
C ILE A 23 -16.74 11.17 6.61
N TYR A 24 -17.74 11.50 7.42
CA TYR A 24 -17.98 10.77 8.67
C TYR A 24 -18.26 9.28 8.46
N LYS A 25 -18.91 8.90 7.37
CA LYS A 25 -19.13 7.49 6.99
C LYS A 25 -17.84 6.74 6.62
N GLN A 26 -16.75 7.47 6.37
CA GLN A 26 -15.44 6.92 6.07
C GLN A 26 -14.52 6.84 7.31
N ILE A 27 -15.08 7.05 8.48
CA ILE A 27 -14.36 6.84 9.74
C ILE A 27 -14.77 5.49 10.32
N GLY A 28 -13.79 4.71 10.70
CA GLY A 28 -13.99 3.38 11.25
C GLY A 28 -12.83 2.92 12.11
N TRP A 29 -12.63 1.63 12.18
CA TRP A 29 -11.63 0.99 13.02
C TRP A 29 -10.91 -0.11 12.27
N ARG A 30 -9.74 -0.49 12.77
CA ARG A 30 -8.99 -1.66 12.32
C ARG A 30 -9.18 -2.78 13.33
N ASP A 31 -9.67 -3.92 12.88
CA ASP A 31 -9.74 -5.13 13.70
C ASP A 31 -8.33 -5.71 13.91
N ARG A 32 -7.99 -6.00 15.17
CA ARG A 32 -6.69 -6.58 15.55
C ARG A 32 -6.72 -8.10 15.67
N THR A 33 -7.88 -8.71 15.50
CA THR A 33 -8.01 -10.18 15.63
C THR A 33 -7.60 -10.92 14.37
N GLY A 34 -7.87 -10.34 13.20
CA GLY A 34 -7.60 -10.89 11.88
C GLY A 34 -6.38 -10.31 11.19
N LEU A 35 -6.43 -10.26 9.86
CA LEU A 35 -5.38 -9.68 9.00
C LEU A 35 -5.43 -8.16 8.93
N SER A 36 -5.96 -7.50 9.96
CA SER A 36 -6.10 -6.04 10.04
C SER A 36 -7.20 -5.46 9.14
N ALA A 37 -8.31 -6.16 8.99
CA ALA A 37 -9.48 -5.68 8.26
C ALA A 37 -10.00 -4.36 8.82
N LEU A 38 -10.48 -3.49 7.92
CA LEU A 38 -11.14 -2.24 8.28
C LEU A 38 -12.62 -2.53 8.54
N VAL A 39 -13.13 -2.01 9.67
CA VAL A 39 -14.52 -2.22 10.10
C VAL A 39 -15.17 -0.88 10.44
N THR A 40 -16.47 -0.79 10.24
CA THR A 40 -17.26 0.42 10.53
C THR A 40 -17.63 0.54 12.00
N GLU A 41 -17.63 -0.57 12.74
CA GLU A 41 -18.04 -0.61 14.13
C GLU A 41 -16.85 -0.85 15.07
N LYS A 42 -16.88 -0.17 16.21
CA LYS A 42 -15.87 -0.33 17.25
C LYS A 42 -16.13 -1.62 18.02
N THR A 43 -15.08 -2.43 18.20
CA THR A 43 -15.06 -3.58 19.10
C THR A 43 -13.96 -3.40 20.16
N GLU A 44 -13.97 -4.22 21.20
CA GLU A 44 -12.91 -4.19 22.24
C GLU A 44 -11.50 -4.48 21.65
N LYS A 45 -11.43 -5.22 20.54
CA LYS A 45 -10.18 -5.62 19.89
C LYS A 45 -9.84 -4.78 18.68
N SER A 46 -10.52 -3.66 18.48
CA SER A 46 -10.25 -2.74 17.38
C SER A 46 -9.41 -1.53 17.79
N SER A 47 -8.70 -0.94 16.84
CA SER A 47 -7.95 0.30 16.97
C SER A 47 -8.54 1.38 16.08
N GLY A 48 -8.63 2.60 16.57
CA GLY A 48 -9.19 3.75 15.85
C GLY A 48 -9.69 4.82 16.81
N PRO A 49 -10.42 5.84 16.33
CA PRO A 49 -10.95 5.97 14.95
C PRO A 49 -9.86 6.25 13.93
N LEU A 50 -10.06 5.78 12.70
CA LEU A 50 -9.16 6.03 11.58
C LEU A 50 -9.94 6.15 10.27
N TRP A 51 -9.29 6.69 9.24
CA TRP A 51 -9.86 6.75 7.91
C TRP A 51 -9.93 5.35 7.30
N ILE A 52 -11.13 4.95 6.87
CA ILE A 52 -11.39 3.67 6.19
C ILE A 52 -11.84 3.87 4.74
N GLY A 53 -11.90 5.12 4.28
CA GLY A 53 -12.24 5.48 2.91
C GLY A 53 -11.08 5.26 1.93
N PRO A 54 -11.29 5.62 0.64
CA PRO A 54 -10.25 5.55 -0.37
C PRO A 54 -8.96 6.25 0.06
N LEU A 55 -7.82 5.60 -0.18
CA LEU A 55 -6.50 6.11 0.23
C LEU A 55 -5.83 6.92 -0.88
N CYS A 56 -6.33 6.84 -2.11
CA CYS A 56 -5.85 7.66 -3.22
C CYS A 56 -6.97 7.91 -4.25
N ASP A 57 -6.73 8.89 -5.11
CA ASP A 57 -7.48 9.12 -6.33
C ASP A 57 -6.78 8.33 -7.46
N SER A 58 -7.45 7.31 -8.00
CA SER A 58 -6.89 6.44 -9.04
C SER A 58 -6.58 7.19 -10.34
N ASP A 59 -7.38 8.21 -10.68
CA ASP A 59 -7.17 9.01 -11.89
C ASP A 59 -5.91 9.87 -11.78
N ILE A 60 -5.65 10.41 -10.59
CA ILE A 60 -4.41 11.14 -10.33
C ILE A 60 -3.22 10.18 -10.31
N ALA A 61 -3.34 9.07 -9.61
CA ALA A 61 -2.25 8.11 -9.46
C ALA A 61 -1.86 7.44 -10.78
N SER A 62 -2.83 7.15 -11.67
CA SER A 62 -2.57 6.59 -13.00
C SER A 62 -1.78 7.51 -13.93
N ARG A 63 -1.81 8.83 -13.67
CA ARG A 63 -1.05 9.83 -14.43
C ARG A 63 0.40 9.97 -13.95
N LEU A 64 0.74 9.34 -12.83
CA LEU A 64 2.10 9.34 -12.31
C LEU A 64 2.93 8.30 -13.08
N THR A 65 3.80 8.78 -13.97
CA THR A 65 4.75 7.94 -14.70
C THR A 65 6.16 8.10 -14.15
N GLU A 66 7.04 7.16 -14.49
CA GLU A 66 8.44 7.22 -14.09
C GLU A 66 9.11 8.49 -14.61
N GLU A 67 8.83 8.89 -15.87
CA GLU A 67 9.37 10.09 -16.49
C GLU A 67 8.89 11.37 -15.81
N LYS A 68 7.60 11.46 -15.48
CA LYS A 68 7.06 12.61 -14.74
C LYS A 68 7.64 12.70 -13.34
N ALA A 69 7.83 11.58 -12.66
CA ALA A 69 8.43 11.57 -11.33
C ALA A 69 9.88 12.04 -11.37
N GLU A 70 10.66 11.62 -12.36
CA GLU A 70 12.03 12.09 -12.56
C GLU A 70 12.09 13.59 -12.85
N GLN A 71 11.19 14.11 -13.69
CA GLN A 71 11.08 15.54 -13.97
C GLN A 71 10.72 16.36 -12.72
N ILE A 72 9.74 15.89 -11.94
CA ILE A 72 9.28 16.57 -10.71
C ILE A 72 10.36 16.53 -9.63
N CYS A 73 11.08 15.43 -9.51
CA CYS A 73 12.18 15.32 -8.54
C CYS A 73 13.38 16.20 -8.89
N GLY A 74 13.43 16.77 -10.12
CA GLY A 74 14.47 17.71 -10.53
C GLY A 74 15.87 17.14 -10.43
N LEU A 75 16.04 15.83 -10.66
CA LEU A 75 17.35 15.16 -10.58
C LEU A 75 18.23 15.57 -11.75
N ASN A 76 18.65 16.83 -11.73
CA ASN A 76 19.60 17.39 -12.67
C ASN A 76 21.00 17.24 -12.09
N LEU A 77 21.86 16.50 -12.78
CA LEU A 77 23.25 16.29 -12.38
C LEU A 77 24.04 17.59 -12.11
N LYS A 78 23.64 18.72 -12.74
CA LYS A 78 24.29 20.02 -12.55
C LYS A 78 23.95 20.69 -11.23
N GLU A 79 22.85 20.27 -10.58
CA GLU A 79 22.34 20.87 -9.33
C GLU A 79 22.45 19.90 -8.15
N MET A 80 23.09 18.75 -8.37
CA MET A 80 23.26 17.75 -7.33
C MET A 80 24.29 18.18 -6.28
N PRO A 81 24.16 17.70 -5.04
CA PRO A 81 25.20 17.84 -4.03
C PRO A 81 26.54 17.32 -4.59
N THR A 82 27.61 18.03 -4.31
CA THR A 82 28.97 17.75 -4.83
C THR A 82 29.53 16.39 -4.39
N ASP A 83 28.93 15.78 -3.36
CA ASP A 83 29.28 14.45 -2.84
C ASP A 83 28.52 13.30 -3.51
N TRP A 84 27.66 13.60 -4.50
CA TRP A 84 26.93 12.58 -5.25
C TRP A 84 27.70 12.18 -6.50
N ASP A 85 27.99 10.89 -6.58
CA ASP A 85 28.51 10.26 -7.80
C ASP A 85 27.37 9.66 -8.65
N GLN A 86 27.74 9.21 -9.86
CA GLN A 86 26.80 8.58 -10.77
C GLN A 86 26.16 7.32 -10.20
N GLN A 87 26.88 6.58 -9.34
CA GLN A 87 26.37 5.35 -8.73
C GLN A 87 25.25 5.67 -7.74
N ARG A 88 25.42 6.68 -6.90
CA ARG A 88 24.41 7.15 -5.94
C ARG A 88 23.18 7.68 -6.66
N LEU A 89 23.36 8.46 -7.73
CA LEU A 89 22.25 8.93 -8.56
C LEU A 89 21.45 7.77 -9.15
N ASN A 90 22.12 6.76 -9.72
CA ASN A 90 21.44 5.60 -10.29
C ASN A 90 20.64 4.81 -9.24
N LEU A 91 21.13 4.72 -8.01
CA LEU A 91 20.41 4.10 -6.90
C LEU A 91 19.12 4.86 -6.58
N VAL A 92 19.20 6.19 -6.46
CA VAL A 92 18.03 7.04 -6.17
C VAL A 92 17.00 6.98 -7.28
N LEU A 93 17.42 7.07 -8.55
CA LEU A 93 16.53 6.94 -9.70
C LEU A 93 15.81 5.58 -9.71
N ARG A 94 16.53 4.50 -9.41
CA ARG A 94 15.93 3.17 -9.30
C ARG A 94 14.86 3.10 -8.21
N GLU A 95 15.11 3.69 -7.06
CA GLU A 95 14.14 3.73 -5.96
C GLU A 95 12.91 4.59 -6.30
N ILE A 96 13.10 5.73 -6.97
CA ILE A 96 12.00 6.57 -7.47
C ILE A 96 11.12 5.78 -8.43
N ARG A 97 11.71 5.17 -9.46
CA ARG A 97 11.00 4.35 -10.44
C ARG A 97 10.22 3.21 -9.78
N ARG A 98 10.86 2.51 -8.83
CA ARG A 98 10.23 1.43 -8.08
C ARG A 98 9.03 1.94 -7.29
N SER A 99 9.17 3.06 -6.57
CA SER A 99 8.11 3.64 -5.76
C SER A 99 6.92 4.10 -6.61
N VAL A 100 7.19 4.77 -7.73
CA VAL A 100 6.15 5.20 -8.67
C VAL A 100 5.38 4.00 -9.23
N ARG A 101 6.07 2.94 -9.62
CA ARG A 101 5.45 1.72 -10.12
C ARG A 101 4.55 1.09 -9.05
N HIS A 102 5.04 0.96 -7.81
CA HIS A 102 4.22 0.41 -6.72
C HIS A 102 3.00 1.27 -6.43
N ILE A 103 3.09 2.60 -6.53
CA ILE A 103 1.94 3.50 -6.37
C ILE A 103 0.95 3.28 -7.52
N ALA A 104 1.41 3.25 -8.75
CA ALA A 104 0.55 3.06 -9.93
C ALA A 104 -0.16 1.69 -9.90
N ASP A 105 0.56 0.61 -9.58
CA ASP A 105 0.01 -0.75 -9.48
C ASP A 105 -1.02 -0.88 -8.34
N ALA A 106 -0.80 -0.18 -7.23
CA ALA A 106 -1.67 -0.25 -6.06
C ALA A 106 -2.87 0.71 -6.12
N ALA A 107 -2.81 1.74 -6.96
CA ALA A 107 -3.81 2.82 -6.98
C ALA A 107 -5.25 2.34 -7.20
N PRO A 108 -5.56 1.44 -8.14
CA PRO A 108 -6.92 0.94 -8.31
C PRO A 108 -7.48 0.30 -7.05
N LEU A 109 -6.66 -0.48 -6.34
CA LEU A 109 -7.04 -1.15 -5.11
C LEU A 109 -7.15 -0.18 -3.92
N LEU A 110 -6.24 0.78 -3.80
CA LEU A 110 -6.25 1.80 -2.76
C LEU A 110 -7.44 2.76 -2.87
N SER A 111 -7.99 2.94 -4.07
CA SER A 111 -9.18 3.76 -4.29
C SER A 111 -10.49 3.08 -3.89
N GLN A 112 -10.50 1.79 -3.60
CA GLN A 112 -11.68 0.97 -3.36
C GLN A 112 -11.76 0.33 -1.95
N ASN A 113 -10.95 0.77 -1.00
CA ASN A 113 -10.93 0.24 0.39
C ASN A 113 -10.67 -1.27 0.49
N HIS A 114 -9.76 -1.77 -0.29
CA HIS A 114 -9.40 -3.17 -0.24
C HIS A 114 -8.56 -3.53 0.99
N LEU A 115 -8.51 -4.83 1.28
CA LEU A 115 -7.75 -5.36 2.40
C LEU A 115 -6.25 -5.09 2.21
N LEU A 116 -5.67 -4.41 3.19
CA LEU A 116 -4.26 -4.03 3.23
C LEU A 116 -3.57 -4.83 4.32
N ILE A 117 -2.69 -5.74 3.94
CA ILE A 117 -2.11 -6.75 4.82
C ILE A 117 -0.60 -6.55 4.92
N PRO A 118 -0.07 -6.10 6.06
CA PRO A 118 1.36 -6.21 6.34
C PRO A 118 1.76 -7.69 6.37
N MET A 119 2.80 -8.05 5.63
CA MET A 119 3.16 -9.47 5.47
C MET A 119 3.70 -10.11 6.75
N ASP A 120 4.24 -9.33 7.68
CA ASP A 120 4.62 -9.77 9.02
C ASP A 120 3.40 -10.13 9.89
N VAL A 121 2.30 -9.39 9.75
CA VAL A 121 1.02 -9.69 10.41
C VAL A 121 0.47 -11.01 9.88
N PHE A 122 0.51 -11.22 8.56
CA PHE A 122 0.12 -12.51 7.98
C PHE A 122 0.97 -13.65 8.53
N ALA A 123 2.30 -13.51 8.57
CA ALA A 123 3.20 -14.54 9.07
C ALA A 123 2.88 -14.93 10.55
N LYS A 124 2.66 -13.93 11.40
CA LYS A 124 2.26 -14.15 12.80
C LYS A 124 0.92 -14.90 12.92
N LYS A 125 -0.07 -14.49 12.14
CA LYS A 125 -1.42 -15.08 12.19
C LYS A 125 -1.47 -16.49 11.62
N SER A 126 -0.68 -16.78 10.61
CA SER A 126 -0.58 -18.10 9.99
C SER A 126 0.34 -19.08 10.74
N GLY A 127 1.00 -18.64 11.82
CA GLY A 127 1.94 -19.47 12.58
C GLY A 127 3.23 -19.80 11.82
N ARG A 128 3.57 -19.02 10.79
CA ARG A 128 4.76 -19.24 9.95
C ARG A 128 6.01 -18.61 10.57
N GLY A 129 7.15 -19.21 10.31
CA GLY A 129 8.46 -18.66 10.71
C GLY A 129 8.88 -17.39 9.95
N GLY A 130 8.14 -17.02 8.90
CA GLY A 130 8.37 -15.80 8.12
C GLY A 130 7.30 -15.57 7.06
N PRO A 131 7.22 -14.35 6.50
CA PRO A 131 6.25 -14.03 5.46
C PRO A 131 6.57 -14.74 4.14
N PRO A 132 5.55 -15.17 3.37
CA PRO A 132 5.77 -15.64 2.02
C PRO A 132 6.25 -14.51 1.10
N SER A 133 6.88 -14.86 -0.01
CA SER A 133 7.28 -13.88 -1.02
C SER A 133 6.06 -13.10 -1.51
N ILE A 134 6.10 -11.76 -1.45
CA ILE A 134 5.00 -10.91 -1.89
C ILE A 134 4.68 -11.12 -3.38
N LYS A 135 5.70 -11.38 -4.20
CA LYS A 135 5.52 -11.71 -5.63
C LYS A 135 4.73 -12.99 -5.81
N LYS A 136 5.03 -14.05 -5.04
CA LYS A 136 4.28 -15.31 -5.07
C LYS A 136 2.86 -15.14 -4.51
N SER A 137 2.70 -14.31 -3.48
CA SER A 137 1.40 -13.99 -2.89
C SER A 137 0.47 -13.28 -3.89
N ILE A 138 0.99 -12.31 -4.62
CA ILE A 138 0.25 -11.62 -5.69
C ILE A 138 -0.13 -12.63 -6.78
N ALA A 139 0.82 -13.42 -7.26
CA ALA A 139 0.59 -14.37 -8.35
C ALA A 139 -0.49 -15.41 -8.00
N ILE A 140 -0.48 -15.97 -6.79
CA ILE A 140 -1.50 -16.96 -6.38
C ILE A 140 -2.89 -16.34 -6.25
N LEU A 141 -3.00 -15.11 -5.75
CA LEU A 141 -4.29 -14.42 -5.68
C LEU A 141 -4.83 -14.11 -7.09
N GLN A 142 -3.99 -13.57 -7.97
CA GLN A 142 -4.38 -13.25 -9.34
C GLN A 142 -4.78 -14.51 -10.13
N SER A 143 -4.09 -15.63 -9.96
CA SER A 143 -4.46 -16.89 -10.60
C SER A 143 -5.79 -17.49 -10.09
N ASN A 144 -6.26 -17.05 -8.93
CA ASN A 144 -7.56 -17.39 -8.37
C ASN A 144 -8.64 -16.31 -8.59
N GLY A 145 -8.40 -15.36 -9.51
CA GLY A 145 -9.38 -14.36 -9.93
C GLY A 145 -9.50 -13.14 -9.03
N PHE A 146 -8.61 -12.97 -8.05
CA PHE A 146 -8.56 -11.78 -7.23
C PHE A 146 -7.61 -10.74 -7.80
N GLU A 147 -7.92 -9.47 -7.57
CA GLU A 147 -6.96 -8.40 -7.79
C GLU A 147 -5.98 -8.34 -6.62
N ALA A 148 -4.70 -8.18 -6.91
CA ALA A 148 -3.68 -8.07 -5.89
C ALA A 148 -2.49 -7.25 -6.38
N ALA A 149 -1.92 -6.42 -5.51
CA ALA A 149 -0.75 -5.60 -5.76
C ALA A 149 0.11 -5.48 -4.51
N ARG A 150 1.37 -5.06 -4.70
CA ARG A 150 2.22 -4.64 -3.59
C ARG A 150 1.80 -3.24 -3.15
N GLY A 151 1.65 -3.02 -1.84
CA GLY A 151 1.42 -1.70 -1.28
C GLY A 151 2.63 -0.76 -1.48
N PRO A 152 2.40 0.56 -1.63
CA PRO A 152 3.44 1.55 -1.82
C PRO A 152 4.13 1.95 -0.49
N TYR A 153 4.36 0.97 0.38
CA TYR A 153 4.98 1.16 1.69
C TYR A 153 6.39 0.55 1.70
N PRO A 154 7.31 1.06 2.53
CA PRO A 154 8.64 0.48 2.70
C PRO A 154 8.56 -1.00 3.09
N GLU A 155 7.72 -1.31 4.08
CA GLU A 155 7.48 -2.67 4.54
C GLU A 155 6.65 -3.46 3.51
N PRO A 156 6.96 -4.74 3.31
CA PRO A 156 6.18 -5.59 2.41
C PRO A 156 4.72 -5.66 2.83
N THR A 157 3.85 -5.03 2.04
CA THR A 157 2.41 -4.96 2.26
C THR A 157 1.69 -5.46 1.03
N LEU A 158 0.73 -6.34 1.20
CA LEU A 158 -0.16 -6.85 0.15
C LEU A 158 -1.47 -6.07 0.19
N ILE A 159 -1.97 -5.70 -0.99
CA ILE A 159 -3.32 -5.14 -1.16
C ILE A 159 -4.10 -6.08 -2.06
N THR A 160 -5.34 -6.39 -1.70
CA THR A 160 -6.18 -7.29 -2.48
C THR A 160 -7.67 -7.07 -2.20
N ASN A 161 -8.52 -7.40 -3.18
CA ASN A 161 -9.96 -7.48 -3.03
C ASN A 161 -10.44 -8.85 -2.49
N ALA A 162 -9.53 -9.80 -2.27
CA ALA A 162 -9.86 -11.06 -1.62
C ALA A 162 -10.24 -10.83 -0.16
N ASP A 163 -11.20 -11.60 0.34
CA ASP A 163 -11.52 -11.64 1.76
C ASP A 163 -10.41 -12.31 2.58
N GLU A 164 -10.47 -12.10 3.89
CA GLU A 164 -9.43 -12.59 4.80
C GLU A 164 -9.28 -14.11 4.79
N SER A 165 -10.39 -14.85 4.65
CA SER A 165 -10.39 -16.31 4.64
C SER A 165 -9.71 -16.86 3.37
N SER A 166 -9.99 -16.25 2.23
CA SER A 166 -9.37 -16.56 0.95
C SER A 166 -7.87 -16.28 0.97
N VAL A 167 -7.48 -15.13 1.53
CA VAL A 167 -6.05 -14.78 1.70
C VAL A 167 -5.35 -15.81 2.57
N MET A 168 -5.91 -16.14 3.74
CA MET A 168 -5.33 -17.13 4.64
C MET A 168 -5.19 -18.50 3.96
N HIS A 169 -6.23 -18.95 3.26
CA HIS A 169 -6.21 -20.24 2.56
C HIS A 169 -5.14 -20.27 1.46
N LEU A 170 -5.16 -19.33 0.53
CA LEU A 170 -4.29 -19.32 -0.65
C LEU A 170 -2.82 -19.09 -0.29
N LEU A 171 -2.53 -18.13 0.57
CA LEU A 171 -1.15 -17.82 0.93
C LEU A 171 -0.51 -18.93 1.78
N ASN A 172 -1.29 -19.70 2.54
CA ASN A 172 -0.80 -20.86 3.27
C ASN A 172 -0.32 -22.00 2.35
N GLN A 173 -0.78 -22.05 1.11
CA GLN A 173 -0.31 -23.03 0.12
C GLN A 173 1.10 -22.69 -0.43
N ILE A 174 1.54 -21.45 -0.28
CA ILE A 174 2.87 -21.05 -0.74
C ILE A 174 3.91 -21.69 0.19
N GLN A 175 4.74 -22.59 -0.35
CA GLN A 175 5.85 -23.16 0.41
C GLN A 175 6.84 -22.04 0.79
N VAL A 176 7.19 -21.96 2.05
CA VAL A 176 8.31 -21.12 2.48
C VAL A 176 9.57 -21.85 2.02
N ASN A 177 10.28 -21.30 1.04
CA ASN A 177 11.59 -21.83 0.70
C ASN A 177 12.46 -21.69 1.96
N GLN A 178 12.75 -22.81 2.58
CA GLN A 178 13.85 -22.90 3.55
C GLN A 178 15.13 -22.73 2.73
N ASN A 179 15.72 -21.54 2.79
CA ASN A 179 17.11 -21.33 2.39
C ASN A 179 18.00 -21.62 3.60
#